data_257863eafe983bb373e14b475bd5a678
#
_entry.id   257863eafe983bb373e14b475bd5a678
#
_cell.length_a   1.000
_cell.length_b   1.000
_cell.length_c   1.000
_cell.angle_alpha   90.00
_cell.angle_beta   90.00
_cell.angle_gamma   90.00
#
_symmetry.space_group_name_H-M   'P 1'
#
loop_
_entity.id
_entity.type
_entity.pdbx_description
1 polymer ?
#
loop_
_entity_poly.entity_id
_entity_poly.type
_entity_poly.pdbx_seq_one_letter_code
_entity_poly.pdbx_strand_id
1 'polypeptide(L)'
;RRLNVGGGFPSHRVAGELPQLNAIFALIDEVATEAFGTDRPSLVCEPGRGLVAESFSSAARVKAVRDGAHVFLNDGTYGCMDELPLAGMITRVSVLSGEGIRRTGALEPRVVFGPTCDSVDRLPGEIDLPSDIAEGDYMVIEGMGAYSTATNTPFNGFGAVLIATVLSLKL
;
A
#
# COMPACT_ATOMS: atom_id res chain seq x y z
N ARG A 1 18.51 31.55 -5.84
CA ARG A 1 18.03 30.49 -6.79
C ARG A 1 17.53 29.29 -6.01
N ARG A 2 16.62 28.52 -6.61
CA ARG A 2 16.12 27.25 -6.07
C ARG A 2 16.29 26.17 -7.11
N LEU A 3 16.62 24.96 -6.67
CA LEU A 3 16.62 23.73 -7.47
C LEU A 3 15.59 22.77 -6.88
N ASN A 4 14.58 22.41 -7.65
CA ASN A 4 13.63 21.38 -7.29
C ASN A 4 14.18 20.01 -7.71
N VAL A 5 14.41 19.13 -6.76
CA VAL A 5 14.93 17.79 -6.99
C VAL A 5 13.80 16.75 -7.18
N GLY A 6 12.55 17.22 -7.25
CA GLY A 6 11.38 16.37 -7.54
C GLY A 6 10.88 15.59 -6.34
N GLY A 7 10.12 14.56 -6.66
CA GLY A 7 9.49 13.61 -5.73
C GLY A 7 10.04 12.20 -5.86
N GLY A 8 9.17 11.20 -5.65
CA GLY A 8 9.53 9.78 -5.77
C GLY A 8 10.25 9.21 -4.53
N PHE A 9 10.28 9.94 -3.42
CA PHE A 9 10.86 9.44 -2.17
C PHE A 9 10.10 8.21 -1.69
N PRO A 10 10.84 7.12 -1.34
CA PRO A 10 10.22 5.86 -0.97
C PRO A 10 9.46 5.94 0.35
N SER A 11 8.43 5.10 0.48
CA SER A 11 7.73 4.80 1.73
C SER A 11 8.06 3.39 2.20
N HIS A 12 7.65 3.05 3.42
CA HIS A 12 7.79 1.72 3.99
C HIS A 12 6.79 0.74 3.33
N ARG A 13 7.24 -0.02 2.33
CA ARG A 13 6.40 -0.96 1.57
C ARG A 13 6.67 -2.42 1.90
N VAL A 14 7.90 -2.74 2.31
CA VAL A 14 8.33 -4.11 2.61
C VAL A 14 8.47 -4.29 4.12
N ALA A 15 7.84 -5.32 4.65
CA ALA A 15 7.93 -5.63 6.08
C ALA A 15 9.39 -5.85 6.50
N GLY A 16 9.80 -5.19 7.58
CA GLY A 16 11.18 -5.26 8.08
C GLY A 16 12.20 -4.36 7.36
N GLU A 17 11.83 -3.68 6.27
CA GLU A 17 12.71 -2.81 5.50
C GLU A 17 12.26 -1.34 5.57
N LEU A 18 13.04 -0.51 6.24
CA LEU A 18 12.79 0.94 6.27
C LEU A 18 13.45 1.63 5.08
N PRO A 19 12.79 2.65 4.48
CA PRO A 19 13.37 3.42 3.39
C PRO A 19 14.62 4.17 3.83
N GLN A 20 15.68 4.14 3.01
CA GLN A 20 16.98 4.76 3.28
C GLN A 20 16.97 6.27 2.98
N LEU A 21 16.04 7.02 3.55
CA LEU A 21 15.85 8.45 3.25
C LEU A 21 17.08 9.28 3.56
N ASN A 22 17.80 8.99 4.65
CA ASN A 22 19.01 9.72 5.01
C ASN A 22 20.12 9.55 3.95
N ALA A 23 20.28 8.35 3.39
CA ALA A 23 21.24 8.10 2.32
C ALA A 23 20.85 8.83 1.04
N ILE A 24 19.55 8.85 0.70
CA ILE A 24 19.03 9.58 -0.46
C ILE A 24 19.30 11.09 -0.32
N PHE A 25 18.98 11.68 0.83
CA PHE A 25 19.21 13.10 1.06
C PHE A 25 20.70 13.45 1.10
N ALA A 26 21.56 12.61 1.66
CA ALA A 26 23.00 12.79 1.65
C ALA A 26 23.56 12.79 0.22
N LEU A 27 23.10 11.86 -0.62
CA LEU A 27 23.51 11.80 -2.03
C LEU A 27 23.04 13.05 -2.80
N ILE A 28 21.81 13.50 -2.60
CA ILE A 28 21.29 14.73 -3.22
C ILE A 28 22.14 15.93 -2.81
N ASP A 29 22.51 16.01 -1.55
CA ASP A 29 23.33 17.09 -0.99
C ASP A 29 24.75 17.08 -1.59
N GLU A 30 25.38 15.92 -1.67
CA GLU A 30 26.71 15.71 -2.26
C GLU A 30 26.72 16.11 -3.74
N VAL A 31 25.79 15.58 -4.55
CA VAL A 31 25.71 15.86 -5.99
C VAL A 31 25.42 17.34 -6.24
N ALA A 32 24.55 17.97 -5.46
CA ALA A 32 24.28 19.39 -5.61
C ALA A 32 25.49 20.24 -5.23
N THR A 33 26.26 19.83 -4.23
CA THR A 33 27.49 20.52 -3.81
C THR A 33 28.56 20.38 -4.87
N GLU A 34 28.77 19.22 -5.44
CA GLU A 34 29.69 18.95 -6.53
C GLU A 34 29.38 19.79 -7.78
N ALA A 35 28.06 19.77 -8.16
CA ALA A 35 27.63 20.46 -9.39
C ALA A 35 27.68 21.99 -9.33
N PHE A 36 27.44 22.56 -8.16
CA PHE A 36 27.26 24.04 -8.04
C PHE A 36 28.34 24.74 -7.18
N GLY A 37 29.12 24.02 -6.39
CA GLY A 37 30.14 24.57 -5.53
C GLY A 37 29.61 25.70 -4.63
N THR A 38 30.27 26.84 -4.66
CA THR A 38 29.88 28.02 -3.87
C THR A 38 28.61 28.72 -4.35
N ASP A 39 28.14 28.42 -5.56
CA ASP A 39 26.96 29.01 -6.18
C ASP A 39 25.69 28.09 -6.03
N ARG A 40 25.75 27.22 -5.03
CA ARG A 40 24.70 26.22 -4.74
C ARG A 40 23.36 26.87 -4.46
N PRO A 41 22.28 26.46 -5.19
CA PRO A 41 20.93 26.90 -4.91
C PRO A 41 20.37 26.25 -3.64
N SER A 42 19.32 26.83 -3.06
CA SER A 42 18.50 26.15 -2.07
C SER A 42 17.76 24.98 -2.72
N LEU A 43 17.79 23.82 -2.08
CA LEU A 43 17.09 22.64 -2.57
C LEU A 43 15.62 22.63 -2.11
N VAL A 44 14.75 22.17 -3.00
CA VAL A 44 13.32 21.93 -2.73
C VAL A 44 12.98 20.53 -3.22
N CYS A 45 12.18 19.77 -2.47
CA CYS A 45 11.69 18.46 -2.87
C CYS A 45 10.15 18.40 -2.75
N GLU A 46 9.55 17.42 -3.43
CA GLU A 46 8.10 17.20 -3.49
C GLU A 46 7.75 15.77 -3.04
N PRO A 47 7.95 15.42 -1.76
CA PRO A 47 7.77 14.05 -1.26
C PRO A 47 6.29 13.73 -1.04
N GLY A 48 5.56 13.29 -2.05
CA GLY A 48 4.16 12.90 -1.94
C GLY A 48 3.99 11.64 -1.07
N ARG A 49 4.24 10.44 -1.64
CA ARG A 49 4.10 9.14 -0.95
C ARG A 49 4.91 9.07 0.35
N GLY A 50 6.13 9.52 0.34
CA GLY A 50 7.02 9.46 1.51
C GLY A 50 6.48 10.18 2.75
N LEU A 51 5.56 11.14 2.59
CA LEU A 51 4.93 11.86 3.70
C LEU A 51 3.61 11.25 4.17
N VAL A 52 2.79 10.69 3.25
CA VAL A 52 1.39 10.37 3.58
C VAL A 52 1.09 8.88 3.62
N ALA A 53 1.96 8.01 3.09
CA ALA A 53 1.70 6.58 3.01
C ALA A 53 1.32 5.97 4.37
N GLU A 54 2.06 6.30 5.41
CA GLU A 54 1.87 5.73 6.76
C GLU A 54 0.64 6.26 7.50
N SER A 55 -0.05 7.26 6.96
CA SER A 55 -1.22 7.84 7.62
C SER A 55 -2.50 7.02 7.46
N PHE A 56 -2.53 6.07 6.54
CA PHE A 56 -3.69 5.21 6.29
C PHE A 56 -3.29 3.75 6.07
N SER A 57 -4.20 2.87 6.46
CA SER A 57 -4.24 1.47 6.05
C SER A 57 -5.55 1.21 5.30
N SER A 58 -5.51 0.33 4.31
CA SER A 58 -6.71 -0.17 3.65
C SER A 58 -7.17 -1.46 4.33
N ALA A 59 -8.48 -1.62 4.56
CA ALA A 59 -9.06 -2.82 5.09
C ALA A 59 -10.16 -3.31 4.14
N ALA A 60 -9.91 -4.38 3.40
CA ALA A 60 -10.86 -4.99 2.48
C ALA A 60 -11.44 -6.28 3.06
N ARG A 61 -12.76 -6.40 2.99
CA ARG A 61 -13.45 -7.59 3.51
C ARG A 61 -13.30 -8.77 2.56
N VAL A 62 -12.96 -9.91 3.10
CA VAL A 62 -12.93 -11.19 2.38
C VAL A 62 -14.38 -11.63 2.11
N LYS A 63 -14.71 -11.78 0.83
CA LYS A 63 -16.03 -12.19 0.34
C LYS A 63 -16.11 -13.69 0.06
N ALA A 64 -14.99 -14.31 -0.28
CA ALA A 64 -14.88 -15.73 -0.48
C ALA A 64 -13.41 -16.18 -0.41
N VAL A 65 -13.22 -17.43 0.02
CA VAL A 65 -11.96 -18.17 -0.14
C VAL A 65 -12.30 -19.45 -0.92
N ARG A 66 -11.59 -19.73 -2.02
CA ARG A 66 -11.84 -20.88 -2.88
C ARG A 66 -10.58 -21.72 -3.08
N ASP A 67 -10.78 -23.02 -3.05
CA ASP A 67 -9.77 -24.04 -3.33
C ASP A 67 -8.48 -23.88 -2.51
N GLY A 68 -8.57 -23.20 -1.36
CA GLY A 68 -7.43 -22.85 -0.55
C GLY A 68 -6.38 -21.94 -1.22
N ALA A 69 -6.63 -21.47 -2.44
CA ALA A 69 -5.66 -20.72 -3.24
C ALA A 69 -6.13 -19.31 -3.66
N HIS A 70 -7.43 -19.09 -3.68
CA HIS A 70 -8.01 -17.85 -4.22
C HIS A 70 -8.81 -17.10 -3.15
N VAL A 71 -8.51 -15.80 -2.97
CA VAL A 71 -9.20 -14.90 -2.05
C VAL A 71 -9.88 -13.81 -2.87
N PHE A 72 -11.15 -13.55 -2.59
CA PHE A 72 -11.94 -12.51 -3.24
C PHE A 72 -12.31 -11.44 -2.21
N LEU A 73 -12.01 -10.18 -2.52
CA LEU A 73 -12.23 -9.03 -1.65
C LEU A 73 -13.44 -8.21 -2.11
N ASN A 74 -13.90 -7.30 -1.26
CA ASN A 74 -14.91 -6.30 -1.61
C ASN A 74 -14.32 -5.01 -2.18
N ASP A 75 -12.99 -4.91 -2.31
CA ASP A 75 -12.24 -3.82 -2.92
C ASP A 75 -11.08 -4.41 -3.73
N GLY A 76 -10.52 -3.64 -4.67
CA GLY A 76 -9.49 -4.14 -5.57
C GLY A 76 -8.79 -3.03 -6.35
N THR A 77 -8.28 -3.39 -7.53
CA THR A 77 -7.47 -2.52 -8.38
C THR A 77 -8.27 -1.37 -9.02
N TYR A 78 -9.58 -1.45 -9.08
CA TYR A 78 -10.46 -0.35 -9.47
C TYR A 78 -10.86 0.56 -8.31
N GLY A 79 -10.56 0.14 -7.08
CA GLY A 79 -10.82 0.85 -5.85
C GLY A 79 -9.55 1.41 -5.21
N CYS A 80 -9.38 1.21 -3.91
CA CYS A 80 -8.24 1.76 -3.17
C CYS A 80 -6.88 1.12 -3.50
N MET A 81 -6.85 0.04 -4.29
CA MET A 81 -5.65 -0.76 -4.57
C MET A 81 -5.11 -0.56 -6.00
N ASP A 82 -5.56 0.48 -6.72
CA ASP A 82 -5.25 0.72 -8.13
C ASP A 82 -3.76 0.93 -8.41
N GLU A 83 -3.02 1.46 -7.46
CA GLU A 83 -1.58 1.68 -7.65
C GLU A 83 -0.71 0.44 -7.40
N LEU A 84 -1.23 -0.61 -6.74
CA LEU A 84 -0.45 -1.80 -6.42
C LEU A 84 0.08 -2.53 -7.68
N PRO A 85 -0.69 -2.64 -8.78
CA PRO A 85 -0.17 -3.17 -10.04
C PRO A 85 0.98 -2.34 -10.63
N LEU A 86 1.01 -1.04 -10.41
CA LEU A 86 2.00 -0.12 -10.98
C LEU A 86 3.24 0.03 -10.09
N ALA A 87 3.04 0.20 -8.79
CA ALA A 87 4.09 0.51 -7.83
C ALA A 87 4.63 -0.74 -7.10
N GLY A 88 4.08 -1.91 -7.38
CA GLY A 88 4.37 -3.17 -6.70
C GLY A 88 3.57 -3.38 -5.42
N MET A 89 3.47 -4.63 -5.00
CA MET A 89 2.72 -5.01 -3.80
C MET A 89 3.38 -4.46 -2.53
N ILE A 90 2.55 -4.14 -1.54
CA ILE A 90 2.98 -3.87 -0.17
C ILE A 90 2.93 -5.19 0.59
N THR A 91 4.04 -5.61 1.19
CA THR A 91 4.10 -6.88 1.95
C THR A 91 3.69 -6.74 3.42
N ARG A 92 3.37 -5.52 3.85
CA ARG A 92 2.85 -5.23 5.19
C ARG A 92 1.35 -5.51 5.23
N VAL A 93 1.03 -6.80 5.20
CA VAL A 93 -0.35 -7.31 5.15
C VAL A 93 -0.63 -8.10 6.42
N SER A 94 -1.81 -7.93 6.97
CA SER A 94 -2.36 -8.75 8.04
C SER A 94 -3.80 -9.13 7.75
N VAL A 95 -4.30 -10.17 8.41
CA VAL A 95 -5.70 -10.60 8.32
C VAL A 95 -6.31 -10.58 9.70
N LEU A 96 -7.46 -9.91 9.82
CA LEU A 96 -8.25 -9.83 11.04
C LEU A 96 -9.59 -10.53 10.83
N SER A 97 -10.07 -11.27 11.84
CA SER A 97 -11.43 -11.79 11.83
C SER A 97 -12.47 -10.66 11.86
N GLY A 98 -13.73 -10.99 11.64
CA GLY A 98 -14.82 -10.02 11.79
C GLY A 98 -14.94 -9.40 13.18
N GLU A 99 -14.38 -10.03 14.21
CA GLU A 99 -14.27 -9.52 15.59
C GLU A 99 -12.96 -8.75 15.86
N GLY A 100 -12.10 -8.58 14.84
CA GLY A 100 -10.82 -7.87 14.96
C GLY A 100 -9.68 -8.72 15.55
N ILE A 101 -9.80 -10.04 15.59
CA ILE A 101 -8.76 -10.96 16.07
C ILE A 101 -7.83 -11.28 14.91
N ARG A 102 -6.53 -11.13 15.11
CA ARG A 102 -5.52 -11.45 14.09
C ARG A 102 -5.50 -12.95 13.78
N ARG A 103 -5.53 -13.28 12.48
CA ARG A 103 -5.28 -14.62 11.99
C ARG A 103 -3.79 -14.96 12.09
N THR A 104 -3.49 -16.17 12.56
CA THR A 104 -2.11 -16.59 12.87
C THR A 104 -1.76 -17.96 12.27
N GLY A 105 -2.57 -18.47 11.36
CA GLY A 105 -2.27 -19.68 10.60
C GLY A 105 -0.95 -19.58 9.84
N ALA A 106 -0.39 -20.71 9.41
CA ALA A 106 0.79 -20.71 8.56
C ALA A 106 0.55 -19.86 7.31
N LEU A 107 1.56 -19.11 6.87
CA LEU A 107 1.45 -18.30 5.65
C LEU A 107 1.48 -19.21 4.42
N GLU A 108 0.53 -19.02 3.53
CA GLU A 108 0.39 -19.74 2.27
C GLU A 108 0.19 -18.76 1.12
N PRO A 109 0.79 -19.01 -0.05
CA PRO A 109 0.62 -18.14 -1.21
C PRO A 109 -0.83 -18.18 -1.72
N ARG A 110 -1.42 -17.01 -1.94
CA ARG A 110 -2.80 -16.83 -2.39
C ARG A 110 -2.87 -15.85 -3.54
N VAL A 111 -3.70 -16.14 -4.53
CA VAL A 111 -4.10 -15.18 -5.55
C VAL A 111 -5.26 -14.35 -5.02
N VAL A 112 -5.13 -13.03 -5.03
CA VAL A 112 -6.14 -12.12 -4.48
C VAL A 112 -6.81 -11.33 -5.58
N PHE A 113 -8.14 -11.38 -5.63
CA PHE A 113 -8.99 -10.70 -6.60
C PHE A 113 -9.83 -9.61 -5.94
N GLY A 114 -10.07 -8.54 -6.67
CA GLY A 114 -11.09 -7.55 -6.33
C GLY A 114 -12.51 -8.03 -6.65
N PRO A 115 -13.52 -7.16 -6.46
CA PRO A 115 -14.92 -7.54 -6.57
C PRO A 115 -15.47 -7.51 -8.00
N THR A 116 -14.75 -6.92 -8.96
CA THR A 116 -15.28 -6.74 -10.31
C THR A 116 -15.19 -8.02 -11.13
N CYS A 117 -15.92 -8.08 -12.25
CA CYS A 117 -15.85 -9.21 -13.17
C CYS A 117 -14.66 -9.12 -14.13
N ASP A 118 -13.86 -8.06 -14.05
CA ASP A 118 -12.70 -7.88 -14.90
C ASP A 118 -11.54 -8.76 -14.42
N SER A 119 -10.94 -9.49 -15.34
CA SER A 119 -9.81 -10.40 -15.04
C SER A 119 -8.54 -9.67 -14.59
N VAL A 120 -8.41 -8.37 -14.85
CA VAL A 120 -7.30 -7.55 -14.36
C VAL A 120 -7.51 -7.02 -12.94
N ASP A 121 -8.71 -7.19 -12.37
CA ASP A 121 -8.99 -6.87 -10.96
C ASP A 121 -8.38 -7.92 -10.03
N ARG A 122 -7.07 -7.99 -10.08
CA ARG A 122 -6.23 -8.94 -9.38
C ARG A 122 -5.00 -8.23 -8.83
N LEU A 123 -4.67 -8.47 -7.57
CA LEU A 123 -3.44 -7.95 -6.97
C LEU A 123 -2.20 -8.65 -7.59
N PRO A 124 -1.05 -7.95 -7.62
CA PRO A 124 0.17 -8.47 -8.25
C PRO A 124 0.69 -9.74 -7.57
N GLY A 125 1.01 -10.73 -8.37
CA GLY A 125 1.63 -11.97 -7.92
C GLY A 125 0.74 -12.84 -7.03
N GLU A 126 1.37 -13.53 -6.10
CA GLU A 126 0.76 -14.24 -4.98
C GLU A 126 1.13 -13.52 -3.69
N ILE A 127 0.22 -13.53 -2.74
CA ILE A 127 0.38 -12.87 -1.44
C ILE A 127 0.33 -13.93 -0.37
N ASP A 128 1.34 -13.96 0.49
CA ASP A 128 1.37 -14.87 1.64
C ASP A 128 0.34 -14.44 2.67
N LEU A 129 -0.74 -15.21 2.81
CA LEU A 129 -1.82 -14.97 3.75
C LEU A 129 -1.97 -16.15 4.72
N PRO A 130 -2.48 -15.91 5.95
CA PRO A 130 -2.71 -16.97 6.92
C PRO A 130 -3.60 -18.08 6.37
N SER A 131 -3.27 -19.34 6.62
CA SER A 131 -4.04 -20.51 6.17
C SER A 131 -5.45 -20.55 6.76
N ASP A 132 -5.66 -19.91 7.91
CA ASP A 132 -6.94 -19.79 8.62
C ASP A 132 -7.77 -18.57 8.19
N ILE A 133 -7.42 -17.90 7.08
CA ILE A 133 -8.23 -16.84 6.46
C ILE A 133 -9.59 -17.39 6.05
N ALA A 134 -10.67 -16.66 6.35
CA ALA A 134 -12.02 -17.08 6.10
C ALA A 134 -12.89 -15.96 5.51
N GLU A 135 -14.04 -16.33 4.95
CA GLU A 135 -15.06 -15.38 4.55
C GLU A 135 -15.52 -14.53 5.75
N GLY A 136 -15.65 -13.23 5.54
CA GLY A 136 -15.99 -12.26 6.57
C GLY A 136 -14.79 -11.62 7.27
N ASP A 137 -13.60 -12.15 7.12
CA ASP A 137 -12.36 -11.53 7.60
C ASP A 137 -12.04 -10.24 6.84
N TYR A 138 -11.05 -9.49 7.34
CA TYR A 138 -10.52 -8.30 6.70
C TYR A 138 -9.04 -8.46 6.39
N MET A 139 -8.67 -8.29 5.13
CA MET A 139 -7.28 -8.12 4.72
C MET A 139 -6.91 -6.65 4.92
N VAL A 140 -5.92 -6.40 5.77
CA VAL A 140 -5.43 -5.07 6.09
C VAL A 140 -4.07 -4.87 5.44
N ILE A 141 -3.94 -3.82 4.63
CA ILE A 141 -2.69 -3.40 3.99
C ILE A 141 -2.29 -2.06 4.59
N GLU A 142 -1.13 -2.01 5.23
CA GLU A 142 -0.57 -0.78 5.80
C GLU A 142 0.10 0.08 4.72
N GLY A 143 0.34 1.36 5.02
CA GLY A 143 1.06 2.25 4.12
C GLY A 143 0.29 2.67 2.87
N MET A 144 -1.04 2.71 2.93
CA MET A 144 -1.96 3.00 1.84
C MET A 144 -2.41 4.48 1.77
N GLY A 145 -1.70 5.41 2.43
CA GLY A 145 -2.10 6.82 2.50
C GLY A 145 -1.86 7.64 1.23
N ALA A 146 -1.14 7.09 0.24
CA ALA A 146 -0.90 7.77 -1.02
C ALA A 146 -1.79 7.17 -2.13
N TYR A 147 -2.45 8.03 -2.89
CA TYR A 147 -3.29 7.74 -4.07
C TYR A 147 -4.58 6.96 -3.82
N SER A 148 -4.63 5.98 -2.93
CA SER A 148 -5.74 5.03 -2.73
C SER A 148 -7.15 5.63 -2.79
N THR A 149 -7.37 6.80 -2.21
CA THR A 149 -8.68 7.48 -2.27
C THR A 149 -8.81 8.45 -3.45
N ALA A 150 -7.68 8.96 -3.97
CA ALA A 150 -7.67 9.94 -5.05
C ALA A 150 -7.91 9.31 -6.44
N THR A 151 -7.48 8.07 -6.62
CA THR A 151 -7.58 7.33 -7.88
C THR A 151 -8.70 6.28 -7.88
N ASN A 152 -9.35 6.07 -6.74
CA ASN A 152 -10.49 5.17 -6.58
C ASN A 152 -11.63 5.51 -7.56
N THR A 153 -12.20 4.49 -8.20
CA THR A 153 -13.27 4.62 -9.18
C THR A 153 -14.56 3.90 -8.75
N PRO A 154 -15.74 4.34 -9.20
CA PRO A 154 -17.00 3.63 -8.97
C PRO A 154 -17.26 2.54 -10.02
N PHE A 155 -16.23 1.97 -10.63
CA PHE A 155 -16.36 0.97 -11.68
C PHE A 155 -17.22 -0.22 -11.21
N ASN A 156 -18.17 -0.62 -12.04
CA ASN A 156 -19.16 -1.68 -11.77
C ASN A 156 -19.96 -1.51 -10.45
N GLY A 157 -20.05 -0.26 -9.93
CA GLY A 157 -20.78 0.05 -8.69
C GLY A 157 -19.99 -0.27 -7.41
N PHE A 158 -18.72 -0.62 -7.52
CA PHE A 158 -17.80 -0.78 -6.40
C PHE A 158 -17.03 0.53 -6.10
N GLY A 159 -16.11 0.53 -5.16
CA GLY A 159 -15.27 1.68 -4.83
C GLY A 159 -15.86 2.63 -3.77
N ALA A 160 -16.95 2.26 -3.10
CA ALA A 160 -17.42 3.00 -1.94
C ALA A 160 -16.45 2.80 -0.77
N VAL A 161 -15.83 3.89 -0.32
CA VAL A 161 -14.84 3.89 0.76
C VAL A 161 -15.42 4.50 2.02
N LEU A 162 -15.32 3.79 3.13
CA LEU A 162 -15.58 4.32 4.46
C LEU A 162 -14.25 4.70 5.12
N ILE A 163 -14.09 5.96 5.48
CA ILE A 163 -12.92 6.44 6.22
C ILE A 163 -13.26 6.46 7.70
N ALA A 164 -12.45 5.79 8.51
CA ALA A 164 -12.58 5.76 9.95
C ALA A 164 -11.25 6.17 10.62
N THR A 165 -11.33 6.93 11.70
CA THR A 165 -10.18 7.21 12.55
C THR A 165 -10.04 6.13 13.60
N VAL A 166 -8.88 5.49 13.65
CA VAL A 166 -8.57 4.45 14.61
C VAL A 166 -7.63 5.02 15.67
N LEU A 167 -8.05 5.01 16.93
CA LEU A 167 -7.26 5.55 18.05
C LEU A 167 -6.18 4.58 18.54
N SER A 168 -6.39 3.29 18.40
CA SER A 168 -5.36 2.27 18.61
C SER A 168 -5.69 1.01 17.81
N LEU A 169 -4.71 0.46 17.11
CA LEU A 169 -4.75 -0.87 16.52
C LEU A 169 -3.80 -1.77 17.32
N LYS A 170 -4.32 -2.85 17.89
CA LYS A 170 -3.49 -3.97 18.35
C LYS A 170 -3.41 -4.96 17.20
N LEU A 171 -2.49 -4.71 16.27
CA LEU A 171 -2.17 -5.62 15.18
C LEU A 171 -1.21 -6.73 15.64
#